data_d55fe16a51dbf6aea92cb5483885630e
#
_entry.id   d55fe16a51dbf6aea92cb5483885630e
#
_cell.length_a   1.000
_cell.length_b   1.000
_cell.length_c   1.000
_cell.angle_alpha   90.00
_cell.angle_beta   90.00
_cell.angle_gamma   90.00
#
_symmetry.space_group_name_H-M   'P 1'
#
loop_
_entity.id
_entity.type
_entity.pdbx_description
1 polymer ?
#
loop_
_entity_poly.entity_id
_entity_poly.type
_entity_poly.pdbx_seq_one_letter_code
_entity_poly.pdbx_strand_id
1 'polypeptide(L)'
;DYSFLCASFGQGYRNPSVVEKYLRKDIGGVGVYPNENIRAEKGYNAELGFKQGYKFGNLKGFIDVAGFYTRYKDMIEFRFGLFNNKTFDYIDGLSKLFNAFSSGDGLGIGAQFTNVGRAEIYGVDLSTSGVYEFNRDTRLAYTLGYVYTNPIDMDVDSRNAEEEANDDLMAMRSKSDDSKYLKYRQKHSVKGVFDLEWKQFNIGTNMSWKSKTLAVDYFMVDERTKAEPNLMDYMRSMLFGNLHDYWAENNKGYFVMDMRVGMKVTKNIHVQGLVNNLLNKRYSARPMDVGAPRTFILQVGANF
;
A
#
# COMPACT_ATOMS: atom_id res chain seq x y z
N ASP A 1 23.36 28.16 -10.21
CA ASP A 1 22.86 27.36 -9.08
C ASP A 1 21.51 27.91 -8.67
N TYR A 2 20.51 27.03 -8.62
CA TYR A 2 19.16 27.41 -8.22
C TYR A 2 18.81 26.65 -6.96
N SER A 3 18.44 27.38 -5.92
CA SER A 3 17.99 26.84 -4.64
C SER A 3 16.58 27.32 -4.37
N PHE A 4 15.70 26.41 -3.96
CA PHE A 4 14.32 26.72 -3.59
C PHE A 4 14.02 26.14 -2.23
N LEU A 5 13.43 26.95 -1.36
CA LEU A 5 12.79 26.51 -0.14
C LEU A 5 11.29 26.54 -0.36
N CYS A 6 10.65 25.42 -0.12
CA CYS A 6 9.21 25.25 -0.29
C CYS A 6 8.58 24.88 1.03
N ALA A 7 7.46 25.50 1.37
CA ALA A 7 6.65 25.11 2.51
C ALA A 7 5.19 25.05 2.10
N SER A 8 4.48 24.04 2.54
CA SER A 8 3.05 23.92 2.32
C SER A 8 2.34 23.53 3.61
N PHE A 9 1.13 24.04 3.78
CA PHE A 9 0.21 23.62 4.81
C PHE A 9 -1.20 23.56 4.22
N GLY A 10 -1.90 22.47 4.47
CA GLY A 10 -3.26 22.28 3.98
C GLY A 10 -4.13 21.56 5.00
N GLN A 11 -5.38 21.91 5.03
CA GLN A 11 -6.46 21.18 5.69
C GLN A 11 -7.41 20.62 4.66
N GLY A 12 -7.92 19.42 4.90
CA GLY A 12 -8.88 18.79 4.03
C GLY A 12 -9.83 17.87 4.76
N TYR A 13 -10.89 17.53 4.08
CA TYR A 13 -11.79 16.46 4.51
C TYR A 13 -12.18 15.63 3.29
N ARG A 14 -12.47 14.36 3.53
CA ARG A 14 -12.97 13.43 2.52
C ARG A 14 -14.28 12.83 3.00
N ASN A 15 -15.36 13.11 2.28
CA ASN A 15 -16.61 12.41 2.51
C ASN A 15 -16.50 10.96 2.05
N PRO A 16 -17.11 10.02 2.77
CA PRO A 16 -17.23 8.65 2.29
C PRO A 16 -17.96 8.62 0.96
N SER A 17 -17.50 7.81 0.03
CA SER A 17 -18.20 7.57 -1.23
C SER A 17 -19.45 6.72 -1.01
N VAL A 18 -20.34 6.71 -2.00
CA VAL A 18 -21.54 5.85 -2.01
C VAL A 18 -21.14 4.37 -1.87
N VAL A 19 -20.02 3.99 -2.52
CA VAL A 19 -19.49 2.62 -2.43
C VAL A 19 -19.07 2.27 -1.00
N GLU A 20 -18.37 3.17 -0.31
CA GLU A 20 -17.91 2.94 1.06
C GLU A 20 -19.07 2.80 2.05
N LYS A 21 -20.18 3.51 1.82
CA LYS A 21 -21.35 3.46 2.69
C LYS A 21 -22.32 2.32 2.39
N TYR A 22 -22.57 2.05 1.11
CA TYR A 22 -23.74 1.27 0.71
C TYR A 22 -23.42 0.03 -0.11
N LEU A 23 -22.15 -0.21 -0.49
CA LEU A 23 -21.82 -1.38 -1.27
C LEU A 23 -22.09 -2.66 -0.48
N ARG A 24 -22.99 -3.49 -1.00
CA ARG A 24 -23.17 -4.89 -0.62
C ARG A 24 -22.76 -5.76 -1.79
N LYS A 25 -21.74 -6.58 -1.62
CA LYS A 25 -21.24 -7.48 -2.64
C LYS A 25 -20.79 -8.79 -1.99
N ASP A 26 -21.08 -9.91 -2.62
CA ASP A 26 -20.49 -11.20 -2.30
C ASP A 26 -19.58 -11.61 -3.45
N ILE A 27 -18.38 -12.06 -3.14
CA ILE A 27 -17.36 -12.49 -4.11
C ILE A 27 -16.82 -13.83 -3.62
N GLY A 28 -17.44 -14.93 -4.06
CA GLY A 28 -16.98 -16.28 -3.74
C GLY A 28 -17.04 -16.63 -2.26
N GLY A 29 -18.09 -16.14 -1.55
CA GLY A 29 -18.28 -16.39 -0.11
C GLY A 29 -17.63 -15.36 0.82
N VAL A 30 -16.91 -14.37 0.26
CA VAL A 30 -16.36 -13.23 0.99
C VAL A 30 -17.18 -11.98 0.67
N GLY A 31 -17.81 -11.39 1.68
CA GLY A 31 -18.69 -10.24 1.54
C GLY A 31 -17.96 -8.90 1.59
N VAL A 32 -18.52 -7.88 0.91
CA VAL A 32 -18.30 -6.48 1.27
C VAL A 32 -19.58 -5.99 1.91
N TYR A 33 -19.48 -5.45 3.12
CA TYR A 33 -20.61 -5.08 3.95
C TYR A 33 -20.76 -3.57 4.02
N PRO A 34 -21.97 -3.02 3.84
CA PRO A 34 -22.22 -1.60 3.96
C PRO A 34 -22.03 -1.09 5.38
N ASN A 35 -21.67 0.18 5.53
CA ASN A 35 -21.62 0.87 6.80
C ASN A 35 -22.09 2.31 6.62
N GLU A 36 -23.35 2.56 6.87
CA GLU A 36 -23.94 3.89 6.73
C GLU A 36 -23.42 4.91 7.76
N ASN A 37 -22.84 4.41 8.87
CA ASN A 37 -22.34 5.22 9.97
C ASN A 37 -20.95 5.81 9.74
N ILE A 38 -20.32 5.56 8.60
CA ILE A 38 -19.00 6.14 8.27
C ILE A 38 -19.10 7.66 8.26
N ARG A 39 -18.20 8.28 9.04
CA ARG A 39 -18.03 9.74 9.10
C ARG A 39 -16.99 10.21 8.10
N ALA A 40 -17.05 11.51 7.78
CA ALA A 40 -16.04 12.14 6.94
C ALA A 40 -14.65 12.11 7.63
N GLU A 41 -13.67 11.66 6.88
CA GLU A 41 -12.27 11.75 7.26
C GLU A 41 -11.81 13.22 7.18
N LYS A 42 -11.08 13.68 8.18
CA LYS A 42 -10.51 15.04 8.24
C LYS A 42 -9.02 14.96 8.51
N GLY A 43 -8.28 15.91 7.98
CA GLY A 43 -6.85 15.93 8.25
C GLY A 43 -6.20 17.25 7.87
N TYR A 44 -4.96 17.37 8.27
CA TYR A 44 -4.06 18.40 7.81
C TYR A 44 -2.72 17.80 7.41
N ASN A 45 -2.09 18.46 6.48
CA ASN A 45 -0.75 18.14 6.01
C ASN A 45 0.14 19.37 6.10
N ALA A 46 1.36 19.17 6.55
CA ALA A 46 2.42 20.17 6.53
C ALA A 46 3.65 19.56 5.85
N GLU A 47 4.30 20.32 5.00
CA GLU A 47 5.50 19.91 4.29
C GLU A 47 6.49 21.06 4.24
N LEU A 48 7.77 20.72 4.44
CA LEU A 48 8.91 21.62 4.27
C LEU A 48 9.91 20.94 3.37
N GLY A 49 10.23 21.57 2.25
CA GLY A 49 11.13 21.02 1.23
C GLY A 49 12.21 21.99 0.82
N PHE A 50 13.36 21.44 0.46
CA PHE A 50 14.48 22.15 -0.13
C PHE A 50 14.88 21.48 -1.43
N LYS A 51 14.97 22.27 -2.50
CA LYS A 51 15.38 21.81 -3.81
C LYS A 51 16.62 22.57 -4.26
N GLN A 52 17.67 21.84 -4.64
CA GLN A 52 18.94 22.36 -5.11
C GLN A 52 19.28 21.87 -6.51
N GLY A 53 19.43 22.79 -7.44
CA GLY A 53 20.01 22.51 -8.75
C GLY A 53 21.53 22.34 -8.66
N TYR A 54 22.08 21.43 -9.44
CA TYR A 54 23.53 21.23 -9.57
C TYR A 54 23.96 21.06 -11.02
N LYS A 55 25.22 21.46 -11.26
CA LYS A 55 25.90 21.26 -12.56
C LYS A 55 27.37 20.98 -12.30
N PHE A 56 27.82 19.77 -12.70
CA PHE A 56 29.21 19.33 -12.60
C PHE A 56 29.66 18.84 -13.99
N GLY A 57 30.33 19.70 -14.74
CA GLY A 57 30.70 19.39 -16.14
C GLY A 57 29.46 19.06 -16.96
N ASN A 58 29.42 17.84 -17.48
CA ASN A 58 28.32 17.33 -18.31
C ASN A 58 27.13 16.77 -17.52
N LEU A 59 27.20 16.74 -16.19
CA LEU A 59 26.13 16.34 -15.31
C LEU A 59 25.35 17.56 -14.86
N LYS A 60 24.03 17.56 -15.08
CA LYS A 60 23.08 18.59 -14.60
C LYS A 60 21.87 17.89 -13.99
N GLY A 61 21.38 18.46 -12.93
CA GLY A 61 20.23 17.91 -12.26
C GLY A 61 19.81 18.71 -11.03
N PHE A 62 18.99 18.10 -10.21
CA PHE A 62 18.58 18.65 -8.93
C PHE A 62 18.43 17.56 -7.89
N ILE A 63 18.60 17.96 -6.65
CA ILE A 63 18.26 17.19 -5.43
C ILE A 63 17.05 17.85 -4.80
N ASP A 64 16.12 17.07 -4.33
CA ASP A 64 14.93 17.50 -3.61
C ASP A 64 14.84 16.72 -2.29
N VAL A 65 14.69 17.42 -1.18
CA VAL A 65 14.54 16.85 0.16
C VAL A 65 13.33 17.49 0.81
N ALA A 66 12.35 16.71 1.20
CA ALA A 66 11.16 17.21 1.88
C ALA A 66 10.87 16.38 3.12
N GLY A 67 10.56 17.06 4.23
CA GLY A 67 9.94 16.47 5.40
C GLY A 67 8.44 16.72 5.37
N PHE A 68 7.65 15.71 5.66
CA PHE A 68 6.19 15.82 5.67
C PHE A 68 5.60 15.29 6.97
N TYR A 69 4.48 15.87 7.37
CA TYR A 69 3.67 15.46 8.50
C TYR A 69 2.20 15.56 8.14
N THR A 70 1.48 14.45 8.28
CA THR A 70 0.04 14.38 8.03
C THR A 70 -0.65 13.80 9.27
N ARG A 71 -1.72 14.42 9.71
CA ARG A 71 -2.56 13.91 10.80
C ARG A 71 -4.00 13.78 10.33
N TYR A 72 -4.58 12.61 10.62
CA TYR A 72 -5.96 12.30 10.32
C TYR A 72 -6.79 12.16 11.60
N LYS A 73 -8.07 12.52 11.47
CA LYS A 73 -9.14 12.20 12.41
C LYS A 73 -10.24 11.50 11.63
N ASP A 74 -10.78 10.44 12.24
CA ASP A 74 -11.81 9.60 11.61
C ASP A 74 -11.34 8.99 10.27
N MET A 75 -10.06 8.60 10.16
CA MET A 75 -9.48 8.01 8.95
C MET A 75 -10.31 6.78 8.53
N ILE A 76 -10.60 6.66 7.24
CA ILE A 76 -11.39 5.55 6.70
C ILE A 76 -10.47 4.44 6.24
N GLU A 77 -10.67 3.25 6.79
CA GLU A 77 -9.95 2.03 6.42
C GLU A 77 -10.89 0.83 6.25
N PHE A 78 -10.39 -0.26 5.70
CA PHE A 78 -11.06 -1.55 5.72
C PHE A 78 -10.86 -2.25 7.06
N ARG A 79 -11.97 -2.82 7.57
CA ARG A 79 -11.97 -3.82 8.64
C ARG A 79 -12.41 -5.15 8.03
N PHE A 80 -11.61 -6.19 8.22
CA PHE A 80 -11.96 -7.54 7.79
C PHE A 80 -12.40 -8.37 9.00
N GLY A 81 -13.40 -9.23 8.84
CA GLY A 81 -13.88 -10.07 9.94
C GLY A 81 -15.24 -10.72 9.70
N LEU A 82 -15.93 -11.02 10.79
CA LEU A 82 -17.30 -11.56 10.78
C LEU A 82 -18.34 -10.46 10.89
N PHE A 83 -19.44 -10.66 10.19
CA PHE A 83 -20.57 -9.73 10.15
C PHE A 83 -21.90 -10.47 10.28
N ASN A 84 -22.88 -9.80 10.85
CA ASN A 84 -24.28 -10.22 10.77
C ASN A 84 -24.75 -10.01 9.33
N ASN A 85 -25.30 -11.04 8.68
CA ASN A 85 -25.70 -10.97 7.27
C ASN A 85 -26.93 -10.09 7.00
N LYS A 86 -27.69 -9.72 8.04
CA LYS A 86 -28.91 -8.92 7.91
C LYS A 86 -28.72 -7.48 8.39
N THR A 87 -28.12 -7.28 9.57
CA THR A 87 -27.86 -5.94 10.09
C THR A 87 -26.54 -5.34 9.59
N PHE A 88 -25.64 -6.17 9.07
CA PHE A 88 -24.30 -5.82 8.60
C PHE A 88 -23.36 -5.33 9.71
N ASP A 89 -23.75 -5.55 10.97
CA ASP A 89 -22.92 -5.20 12.11
C ASP A 89 -21.70 -6.11 12.21
N TYR A 90 -20.57 -5.50 12.53
CA TYR A 90 -19.35 -6.23 12.84
C TYR A 90 -19.52 -7.03 14.14
N ILE A 91 -19.14 -8.30 14.10
CA ILE A 91 -19.17 -9.21 15.24
C ILE A 91 -17.82 -9.12 15.97
N ASP A 92 -17.80 -8.41 17.09
CA ASP A 92 -16.62 -8.17 17.92
C ASP A 92 -16.65 -8.92 19.26
N GLY A 93 -17.65 -9.79 19.48
CA GLY A 93 -17.76 -10.56 20.71
C GLY A 93 -18.88 -11.59 20.70
N LEU A 94 -18.89 -12.45 21.74
CA LEU A 94 -19.83 -13.56 21.90
C LEU A 94 -21.28 -13.08 21.90
N SER A 95 -21.59 -11.96 22.54
CA SER A 95 -22.96 -11.43 22.62
C SER A 95 -23.54 -11.16 21.23
N LYS A 96 -22.79 -10.49 20.37
CA LYS A 96 -23.22 -10.22 18.98
C LYS A 96 -23.30 -11.51 18.15
N LEU A 97 -22.39 -12.45 18.40
CA LEU A 97 -22.40 -13.75 17.74
C LEU A 97 -23.68 -14.54 18.12
N PHE A 98 -23.97 -14.67 19.40
CA PHE A 98 -25.18 -15.35 19.86
C PHE A 98 -26.46 -14.66 19.38
N ASN A 99 -26.48 -13.34 19.33
CA ASN A 99 -27.59 -12.59 18.76
C ASN A 99 -27.81 -12.91 17.29
N ALA A 100 -26.75 -12.97 16.47
CA ALA A 100 -26.84 -13.30 15.06
C ALA A 100 -27.35 -14.74 14.83
N PHE A 101 -26.95 -15.68 15.69
CA PHE A 101 -27.47 -17.06 15.65
C PHE A 101 -28.91 -17.15 16.10
N SER A 102 -29.27 -16.55 17.25
CA SER A 102 -30.61 -16.66 17.84
C SER A 102 -31.68 -15.92 17.04
N SER A 103 -31.31 -14.82 16.34
CA SER A 103 -32.20 -14.11 15.43
C SER A 103 -32.40 -14.80 14.09
N GLY A 104 -31.57 -15.79 13.76
CA GLY A 104 -31.56 -16.43 12.45
C GLY A 104 -30.99 -15.55 11.31
N ASP A 105 -30.27 -14.49 11.62
CA ASP A 105 -29.75 -13.54 10.65
C ASP A 105 -28.58 -14.12 9.82
N GLY A 106 -27.90 -15.13 10.37
CA GLY A 106 -26.74 -15.75 9.78
C GLY A 106 -25.45 -14.90 9.91
N LEU A 107 -24.35 -15.56 9.63
CA LEU A 107 -23.02 -14.95 9.67
C LEU A 107 -22.39 -14.90 8.28
N GLY A 108 -21.61 -13.88 8.04
CA GLY A 108 -20.81 -13.76 6.85
C GLY A 108 -19.39 -13.25 7.15
N ILE A 109 -18.45 -13.69 6.33
CA ILE A 109 -17.06 -13.27 6.36
C ILE A 109 -16.86 -12.19 5.32
N GLY A 110 -16.13 -11.14 5.65
CA GLY A 110 -15.84 -10.13 4.64
C GLY A 110 -15.19 -8.88 5.18
N ALA A 111 -15.29 -7.82 4.39
CA ALA A 111 -14.71 -6.53 4.67
C ALA A 111 -15.79 -5.44 4.78
N GLN A 112 -15.54 -4.44 5.59
CA GLN A 112 -16.37 -3.27 5.77
C GLN A 112 -15.48 -2.02 5.89
N PHE A 113 -15.89 -0.92 5.30
CA PHE A 113 -15.25 0.37 5.55
C PHE A 113 -15.64 0.90 6.92
N THR A 114 -14.68 1.40 7.68
CA THR A 114 -14.89 1.95 9.02
C THR A 114 -13.93 3.11 9.29
N ASN A 115 -14.24 3.93 10.27
CA ASN A 115 -13.32 4.94 10.76
C ASN A 115 -12.37 4.36 11.81
N VAL A 116 -11.07 4.54 11.62
CA VAL A 116 -10.02 4.09 12.55
C VAL A 116 -9.53 5.25 13.40
N GLY A 117 -10.29 6.03 13.99
CA GLY A 117 -9.88 7.07 14.92
C GLY A 117 -8.83 8.05 14.38
N ARG A 118 -7.76 8.26 15.15
CA ARG A 118 -6.68 9.21 14.82
C ARG A 118 -5.46 8.49 14.26
N ALA A 119 -4.87 9.08 13.21
CA ALA A 119 -3.65 8.56 12.61
C ALA A 119 -2.65 9.68 12.33
N GLU A 120 -1.37 9.37 12.47
CA GLU A 120 -0.27 10.25 12.10
C GLU A 120 0.65 9.56 11.10
N ILE A 121 1.01 10.28 10.05
CA ILE A 121 1.95 9.79 9.04
C ILE A 121 2.99 10.90 8.84
N TYR A 122 4.23 10.60 9.17
CA TYR A 122 5.33 11.54 8.93
C TYR A 122 6.53 10.83 8.32
N GLY A 123 7.37 11.61 7.68
CA GLY A 123 8.53 11.04 7.02
C GLY A 123 9.37 12.04 6.28
N VAL A 124 10.25 11.49 5.46
CA VAL A 124 11.16 12.24 4.59
C VAL A 124 11.08 11.66 3.19
N ASP A 125 10.97 12.54 2.21
CA ASP A 125 11.14 12.24 0.79
C ASP A 125 12.48 12.83 0.32
N LEU A 126 13.31 11.99 -0.27
CA LEU A 126 14.58 12.36 -0.85
C LEU A 126 14.58 11.93 -2.31
N SER A 127 14.79 12.86 -3.23
CA SER A 127 14.90 12.51 -4.63
C SER A 127 16.01 13.29 -5.34
N THR A 128 16.51 12.70 -6.41
CA THR A 128 17.41 13.38 -7.35
C THR A 128 17.06 12.97 -8.76
N SER A 129 17.09 13.95 -9.66
CA SER A 129 16.94 13.72 -11.09
C SER A 129 17.99 14.50 -11.83
N GLY A 130 18.47 13.92 -12.91
CA GLY A 130 19.49 14.59 -13.70
C GLY A 130 19.72 13.93 -15.05
N VAL A 131 20.58 14.60 -15.81
CA VAL A 131 21.05 14.13 -17.12
C VAL A 131 22.55 14.23 -17.14
N TYR A 132 23.20 13.16 -17.58
CA TYR A 132 24.62 13.12 -17.89
C TYR A 132 24.81 12.99 -19.41
N GLU A 133 25.47 13.97 -20.01
CA GLU A 133 25.78 14.01 -21.46
C GLU A 133 27.19 13.46 -21.69
N PHE A 134 27.32 12.20 -22.10
CA PHE A 134 28.63 11.60 -22.43
C PHE A 134 29.26 12.26 -23.66
N ASN A 135 28.44 12.46 -24.69
CA ASN A 135 28.78 13.12 -25.94
C ASN A 135 27.48 13.56 -26.65
N ARG A 136 27.62 14.06 -27.92
CA ARG A 136 26.45 14.54 -28.70
C ARG A 136 25.38 13.46 -28.96
N ASP A 137 25.79 12.20 -29.01
CA ASP A 137 24.92 11.07 -29.40
C ASP A 137 24.56 10.17 -28.25
N THR A 138 25.07 10.45 -27.03
CA THR A 138 24.86 9.58 -25.86
C THR A 138 24.55 10.41 -24.64
N ARG A 139 23.37 10.17 -24.06
CA ARG A 139 22.95 10.80 -22.80
C ARG A 139 22.27 9.78 -21.89
N LEU A 140 22.47 9.93 -20.60
CA LEU A 140 21.79 9.18 -19.55
C LEU A 140 20.93 10.13 -18.73
N ALA A 141 19.62 9.93 -18.75
CA ALA A 141 18.71 10.56 -17.78
C ALA A 141 18.45 9.61 -16.63
N TYR A 142 18.35 10.13 -15.41
CA TYR A 142 18.07 9.34 -14.24
C TYR A 142 17.16 10.08 -13.27
N THR A 143 16.38 9.28 -12.52
CA THR A 143 15.63 9.73 -11.34
C THR A 143 15.78 8.68 -10.28
N LEU A 144 16.18 9.08 -9.09
CA LEU A 144 16.24 8.24 -7.90
C LEU A 144 15.40 8.88 -6.80
N GLY A 145 14.60 8.08 -6.13
CA GLY A 145 13.77 8.54 -5.02
C GLY A 145 13.80 7.55 -3.86
N TYR A 146 13.85 8.07 -2.66
CA TYR A 146 13.72 7.32 -1.42
C TYR A 146 12.71 8.00 -0.51
N VAL A 147 11.74 7.25 -0.01
CA VAL A 147 10.75 7.73 0.95
C VAL A 147 10.85 6.90 2.23
N TYR A 148 11.06 7.59 3.34
CA TYR A 148 10.82 7.05 4.67
C TYR A 148 9.47 7.52 5.18
N THR A 149 8.65 6.60 5.67
CA THR A 149 7.32 6.88 6.20
C THR A 149 7.16 6.21 7.55
N ASN A 150 6.69 6.94 8.55
CA ASN A 150 6.31 6.39 9.85
C ASN A 150 4.80 6.54 10.07
N PRO A 151 3.99 5.53 9.73
CA PRO A 151 2.54 5.57 9.78
C PRO A 151 2.04 5.05 11.15
N ILE A 152 1.57 5.93 12.00
CA ILE A 152 1.17 5.62 13.37
C ILE A 152 -0.35 5.68 13.50
N ASP A 153 -0.91 4.67 14.14
CA ASP A 153 -2.26 4.63 14.68
C ASP A 153 -2.21 5.13 16.11
N MET A 154 -2.88 6.25 16.39
CA MET A 154 -2.80 6.92 17.68
C MET A 154 -3.80 6.40 18.71
N ASP A 155 -4.75 5.58 18.29
CA ASP A 155 -5.82 5.07 19.16
C ASP A 155 -5.67 3.55 19.42
N VAL A 156 -4.50 2.98 19.15
CA VAL A 156 -4.26 1.55 19.32
C VAL A 156 -4.40 1.09 20.77
N ASP A 157 -3.91 1.87 21.72
CA ASP A 157 -3.91 1.49 23.14
C ASP A 157 -5.35 1.45 23.72
N SER A 158 -6.21 2.39 23.30
CA SER A 158 -7.62 2.40 23.72
C SER A 158 -8.41 1.22 23.13
N ARG A 159 -8.14 0.86 21.89
CA ARG A 159 -8.77 -0.30 21.25
C ARG A 159 -8.30 -1.62 21.84
N ASN A 160 -7.01 -1.78 22.11
CA ASN A 160 -6.50 -2.98 22.76
C ASN A 160 -7.14 -3.19 24.15
N ALA A 161 -7.30 -2.11 24.93
CA ALA A 161 -7.97 -2.19 26.22
C ALA A 161 -9.47 -2.59 26.11
N GLU A 162 -10.18 -2.11 25.09
CA GLU A 162 -11.55 -2.52 24.79
C GLU A 162 -11.64 -3.98 24.33
N GLU A 163 -10.68 -4.42 23.52
CA GLU A 163 -10.59 -5.79 23.01
C GLU A 163 -10.23 -6.78 24.12
N GLU A 164 -9.36 -6.42 25.06
CA GLU A 164 -9.02 -7.22 26.25
C GLU A 164 -10.19 -7.34 27.24
N ALA A 165 -11.04 -6.31 27.35
CA ALA A 165 -12.19 -6.33 28.22
C ALA A 165 -13.36 -7.18 27.69
N ASN A 166 -13.37 -7.50 26.39
CA ASN A 166 -14.48 -8.18 25.70
C ASN A 166 -14.36 -9.70 25.56
N ASP A 167 -13.58 -10.34 26.41
CA ASP A 167 -13.51 -11.79 26.59
C ASP A 167 -12.75 -12.65 25.57
N ASP A 168 -11.99 -13.56 26.12
CA ASP A 168 -10.92 -14.38 25.51
C ASP A 168 -11.34 -15.32 24.38
N LEU A 169 -12.60 -15.69 24.26
CA LEU A 169 -13.00 -16.74 23.32
C LEU A 169 -13.10 -16.27 21.86
N MET A 170 -13.31 -14.96 21.66
CA MET A 170 -13.56 -14.39 20.33
C MET A 170 -12.94 -13.02 20.12
N ALA A 171 -11.87 -12.69 20.82
CA ALA A 171 -11.15 -11.43 20.63
C ALA A 171 -10.66 -11.30 19.17
N MET A 172 -11.49 -10.67 18.35
CA MET A 172 -11.14 -10.36 16.97
C MET A 172 -10.43 -9.02 16.95
N ARG A 173 -9.14 -9.07 17.23
CA ARG A 173 -8.28 -7.89 17.12
C ARG A 173 -8.33 -7.32 15.69
N SER A 174 -8.33 -6.00 15.58
CA SER A 174 -8.36 -5.37 14.26
C SER A 174 -7.02 -5.44 13.54
N LYS A 175 -5.91 -5.70 14.24
CA LYS A 175 -4.55 -5.76 13.70
C LYS A 175 -3.83 -7.06 14.06
N SER A 176 -2.85 -7.40 13.23
CA SER A 176 -2.04 -8.60 13.35
C SER A 176 -1.06 -8.60 14.52
N ASP A 177 -0.79 -7.45 15.10
CA ASP A 177 0.12 -7.28 16.22
C ASP A 177 -0.28 -6.08 17.08
N ASP A 178 0.30 -5.97 18.26
CA ASP A 178 0.11 -4.86 19.19
C ASP A 178 0.88 -3.60 18.77
N SER A 179 1.45 -3.60 17.56
CA SER A 179 2.19 -2.45 17.07
C SER A 179 1.26 -1.28 16.77
N LYS A 180 1.73 -0.10 17.09
CA LYS A 180 1.04 1.16 16.79
C LYS A 180 1.15 1.60 15.32
N TYR A 181 1.44 0.69 14.40
CA TYR A 181 1.50 1.03 12.99
C TYR A 181 0.16 0.82 12.29
N LEU A 182 -0.15 1.71 11.34
CA LEU A 182 -1.27 1.53 10.44
C LEU A 182 -1.07 0.29 9.56
N LYS A 183 -2.17 -0.41 9.28
CA LYS A 183 -2.17 -1.60 8.42
C LYS A 183 -1.74 -1.27 6.99
N TYR A 184 -1.13 -2.25 6.32
CA TYR A 184 -0.79 -2.21 4.90
C TYR A 184 0.15 -1.06 4.50
N ARG A 185 1.03 -0.64 5.40
CA ARG A 185 2.03 0.39 5.14
C ARG A 185 3.45 -0.19 5.22
N GLN A 186 4.34 0.36 4.41
CA GLN A 186 5.78 0.08 4.44
C GLN A 186 6.53 1.31 4.94
N LYS A 187 7.64 1.10 5.68
CA LYS A 187 8.48 2.21 6.16
C LYS A 187 9.36 2.81 5.07
N HIS A 188 9.88 1.97 4.19
CA HIS A 188 10.87 2.38 3.22
C HIS A 188 10.43 2.04 1.80
N SER A 189 10.60 2.98 0.89
CA SER A 189 10.37 2.80 -0.53
C SER A 189 11.50 3.45 -1.30
N VAL A 190 12.10 2.73 -2.25
CA VAL A 190 13.09 3.25 -3.19
C VAL A 190 12.57 3.06 -4.60
N LYS A 191 12.74 4.08 -5.43
CA LYS A 191 12.45 4.03 -6.87
C LYS A 191 13.64 4.54 -7.65
N GLY A 192 13.92 3.90 -8.77
CA GLY A 192 14.95 4.32 -9.69
C GLY A 192 14.46 4.21 -11.12
N VAL A 193 14.74 5.22 -11.92
CA VAL A 193 14.49 5.24 -13.37
C VAL A 193 15.78 5.67 -14.04
N PHE A 194 16.21 4.91 -15.03
CA PHE A 194 17.35 5.24 -15.85
C PHE A 194 16.99 5.09 -17.32
N ASP A 195 17.36 6.07 -18.11
CA ASP A 195 17.13 6.14 -19.55
C ASP A 195 18.43 6.50 -20.27
N LEU A 196 19.01 5.54 -20.95
CA LEU A 196 20.17 5.73 -21.81
C LEU A 196 19.70 5.88 -23.25
N GLU A 197 19.97 7.04 -23.82
CA GLU A 197 19.86 7.27 -25.26
C GLU A 197 21.23 7.15 -25.89
N TRP A 198 21.36 6.32 -26.92
CA TRP A 198 22.57 6.12 -27.67
C TRP A 198 22.25 6.06 -29.17
N LYS A 199 22.53 7.15 -29.88
CA LYS A 199 22.17 7.31 -31.31
C LYS A 199 20.68 7.04 -31.53
N GLN A 200 20.37 5.95 -32.25
CA GLN A 200 19.00 5.52 -32.53
C GLN A 200 18.40 4.60 -31.46
N PHE A 201 19.19 4.17 -30.49
CA PHE A 201 18.76 3.25 -29.45
C PHE A 201 18.36 3.98 -28.16
N ASN A 202 17.40 3.41 -27.48
CA ASN A 202 17.00 3.81 -26.14
C ASN A 202 16.93 2.56 -25.26
N ILE A 203 17.60 2.60 -24.11
CA ILE A 203 17.58 1.55 -23.12
C ILE A 203 17.12 2.18 -21.81
N GLY A 204 16.01 1.68 -21.27
CA GLY A 204 15.46 2.19 -20.02
C GLY A 204 15.22 1.09 -19.00
N THR A 205 15.32 1.45 -17.74
CA THR A 205 14.96 0.57 -16.64
C THR A 205 14.21 1.32 -15.55
N ASN A 206 13.18 0.66 -14.98
CA ASN A 206 12.49 1.12 -13.79
C ASN A 206 12.77 0.12 -12.67
N MET A 207 13.14 0.60 -11.50
CA MET A 207 13.42 -0.20 -10.32
C MET A 207 12.54 0.27 -9.18
N SER A 208 11.99 -0.64 -8.42
CA SER A 208 11.19 -0.34 -7.24
C SER A 208 11.51 -1.34 -6.14
N TRP A 209 11.88 -0.84 -4.99
CA TRP A 209 12.02 -1.64 -3.78
C TRP A 209 11.13 -1.09 -2.68
N LYS A 210 10.48 -2.00 -1.95
CA LYS A 210 9.67 -1.68 -0.77
C LYS A 210 10.05 -2.61 0.38
N SER A 211 10.11 -2.05 1.59
CA SER A 211 10.30 -2.85 2.81
C SER A 211 9.07 -3.72 3.09
N LYS A 212 9.17 -4.58 4.09
CA LYS A 212 8.03 -5.38 4.54
C LYS A 212 6.85 -4.50 4.95
N THR A 213 5.66 -5.02 4.81
CA THR A 213 4.43 -4.43 5.36
C THR A 213 4.47 -4.52 6.88
N LEU A 214 4.10 -3.46 7.58
CA LEU A 214 4.24 -3.35 9.03
C LEU A 214 3.17 -4.14 9.78
N ALA A 215 1.92 -3.92 9.45
CA ALA A 215 0.77 -4.57 10.06
C ALA A 215 -0.27 -4.94 9.01
N VAL A 216 -1.06 -5.96 9.28
CA VAL A 216 -2.20 -6.41 8.46
C VAL A 216 -3.41 -6.62 9.36
N ASP A 217 -4.56 -6.93 8.79
CA ASP A 217 -5.69 -7.36 9.61
C ASP A 217 -5.36 -8.64 10.36
N TYR A 218 -5.73 -8.71 11.64
CA TYR A 218 -5.51 -9.89 12.48
C TYR A 218 -6.10 -11.16 11.86
N PHE A 219 -7.21 -11.02 11.16
CA PHE A 219 -7.87 -12.10 10.43
C PHE A 219 -6.96 -12.77 9.36
N MET A 220 -5.90 -12.08 8.94
CA MET A 220 -4.93 -12.58 7.95
C MET A 220 -3.70 -13.24 8.57
N VAL A 221 -3.64 -13.36 9.90
CA VAL A 221 -2.51 -13.98 10.62
C VAL A 221 -2.85 -15.40 11.02
N ASP A 222 -1.91 -16.31 10.85
CA ASP A 222 -2.05 -17.69 11.31
C ASP A 222 -1.70 -17.79 12.80
N GLU A 223 -2.71 -18.05 13.60
CA GLU A 223 -2.59 -18.18 15.05
C GLU A 223 -2.59 -19.64 15.54
N ARG A 224 -2.53 -20.63 14.61
CA ARG A 224 -2.48 -22.06 14.98
C ARG A 224 -1.26 -22.40 15.84
N THR A 225 -0.22 -21.57 15.77
CA THR A 225 1.02 -21.74 16.54
C THR A 225 0.97 -21.13 17.92
N LYS A 226 -0.13 -20.47 18.31
CA LYS A 226 -0.34 -20.01 19.69
C LYS A 226 -0.37 -21.19 20.66
N ALA A 227 0.08 -20.94 21.88
CA ALA A 227 0.01 -21.94 22.95
C ALA A 227 -1.45 -22.35 23.27
N GLU A 228 -2.39 -21.41 23.16
CA GLU A 228 -3.82 -21.61 23.39
C GLU A 228 -4.63 -20.96 22.27
N PRO A 229 -4.80 -21.60 21.11
CA PRO A 229 -5.63 -21.09 20.04
C PRO A 229 -7.11 -21.24 20.41
N ASN A 230 -7.89 -20.18 20.16
CA ASN A 230 -9.33 -20.22 20.38
C ASN A 230 -10.08 -20.76 19.14
N LEU A 231 -11.39 -20.94 19.24
CA LEU A 231 -12.22 -21.44 18.14
C LEU A 231 -12.10 -20.59 16.87
N MET A 232 -11.98 -19.27 17.01
CA MET A 232 -11.83 -18.36 15.86
C MET A 232 -10.48 -18.50 15.19
N ASP A 233 -9.42 -18.80 15.93
CA ASP A 233 -8.10 -19.10 15.38
C ASP A 233 -8.15 -20.35 14.48
N TYR A 234 -8.86 -21.40 14.92
CA TYR A 234 -9.09 -22.59 14.10
C TYR A 234 -9.93 -22.29 12.85
N MET A 235 -11.03 -21.55 12.99
CA MET A 235 -11.88 -21.19 11.86
C MET A 235 -11.11 -20.35 10.80
N ARG A 236 -10.34 -19.38 11.25
CA ARG A 236 -9.48 -18.59 10.34
C ARG A 236 -8.49 -19.45 9.62
N SER A 237 -7.80 -20.31 10.34
CA SER A 237 -6.78 -21.19 9.77
C SER A 237 -7.38 -22.16 8.77
N MET A 238 -8.58 -22.67 8.99
CA MET A 238 -9.30 -23.48 8.00
C MET A 238 -9.61 -22.71 6.71
N LEU A 239 -10.01 -21.45 6.84
CA LEU A 239 -10.45 -20.64 5.70
C LEU A 239 -9.28 -20.02 4.92
N PHE A 240 -8.20 -19.65 5.60
CA PHE A 240 -7.12 -18.86 5.05
C PHE A 240 -5.72 -19.44 5.25
N GLY A 241 -5.58 -20.70 5.68
CA GLY A 241 -4.28 -21.29 6.04
C GLY A 241 -3.21 -21.11 4.97
N ASN A 242 -3.49 -21.44 3.73
CA ASN A 242 -2.55 -21.26 2.61
C ASN A 242 -2.19 -19.79 2.34
N LEU A 243 -3.11 -18.86 2.61
CA LEU A 243 -2.86 -17.43 2.46
C LEU A 243 -1.94 -16.91 3.56
N HIS A 244 -2.10 -17.39 4.79
CA HIS A 244 -1.22 -17.07 5.90
C HIS A 244 0.22 -17.48 5.62
N ASP A 245 0.42 -18.74 5.20
CA ASP A 245 1.74 -19.27 4.88
C ASP A 245 2.39 -18.47 3.75
N TYR A 246 1.63 -18.22 2.69
CA TYR A 246 2.09 -17.39 1.57
C TYR A 246 2.50 -15.99 2.03
N TRP A 247 1.69 -15.35 2.87
CA TRP A 247 1.97 -14.00 3.38
C TRP A 247 3.22 -13.97 4.28
N ALA A 248 3.32 -14.91 5.21
CA ALA A 248 4.47 -15.02 6.11
C ALA A 248 5.80 -15.22 5.34
N GLU A 249 5.78 -16.04 4.29
CA GLU A 249 6.93 -16.28 3.43
C GLU A 249 7.31 -15.07 2.57
N ASN A 250 6.34 -14.29 2.11
CA ASN A 250 6.55 -13.24 1.11
C ASN A 250 6.57 -11.81 1.69
N ASN A 251 6.15 -11.59 2.95
CA ASN A 251 6.22 -10.27 3.59
C ASN A 251 7.63 -9.91 4.10
N LYS A 252 8.63 -10.01 3.23
CA LYS A 252 10.04 -9.67 3.52
C LYS A 252 10.51 -8.40 2.81
N GLY A 253 9.56 -7.70 2.18
CA GLY A 253 9.86 -6.66 1.21
C GLY A 253 10.14 -7.26 -0.18
N TYR A 254 10.14 -6.43 -1.18
CA TYR A 254 10.34 -6.88 -2.55
C TYR A 254 11.05 -5.84 -3.41
N PHE A 255 11.77 -6.35 -4.41
CA PHE A 255 12.39 -5.58 -5.46
C PHE A 255 11.82 -6.04 -6.80
N VAL A 256 11.35 -5.08 -7.60
CA VAL A 256 10.83 -5.30 -8.96
C VAL A 256 11.62 -4.40 -9.91
N MET A 257 11.96 -4.96 -11.06
CA MET A 257 12.69 -4.27 -12.11
C MET A 257 12.02 -4.51 -13.46
N ASP A 258 11.79 -3.44 -14.17
CA ASP A 258 11.33 -3.45 -15.55
C ASP A 258 12.46 -2.97 -16.48
N MET A 259 12.48 -3.47 -17.70
CA MET A 259 13.47 -3.06 -18.72
C MET A 259 12.78 -2.79 -20.04
N ARG A 260 13.26 -1.79 -20.75
CA ARG A 260 12.84 -1.50 -22.12
C ARG A 260 14.05 -1.27 -23.01
N VAL A 261 13.95 -1.75 -24.23
CA VAL A 261 14.94 -1.51 -25.28
C VAL A 261 14.20 -1.08 -26.52
N GLY A 262 14.51 0.10 -27.02
CA GLY A 262 13.86 0.67 -28.19
C GLY A 262 14.86 1.10 -29.26
N MET A 263 14.38 1.19 -30.49
CA MET A 263 15.14 1.67 -31.63
C MET A 263 14.26 2.52 -32.58
N LYS A 264 14.78 3.65 -32.99
CA LYS A 264 14.22 4.43 -34.10
C LYS A 264 14.65 3.77 -35.41
N VAL A 265 13.76 3.03 -36.07
CA VAL A 265 14.06 2.32 -37.35
C VAL A 265 14.14 3.31 -38.52
N THR A 266 13.22 4.29 -38.49
CA THR A 266 13.23 5.42 -39.44
C THR A 266 12.88 6.69 -38.67
N LYS A 267 12.81 7.83 -39.39
CA LYS A 267 12.35 9.11 -38.80
C LYS A 267 10.92 9.00 -38.24
N ASN A 268 10.13 8.11 -38.80
CA ASN A 268 8.70 8.00 -38.51
C ASN A 268 8.32 6.69 -37.75
N ILE A 269 9.21 5.70 -37.71
CA ILE A 269 8.92 4.38 -37.13
C ILE A 269 9.89 4.12 -35.98
N HIS A 270 9.31 3.76 -34.84
CA HIS A 270 10.04 3.26 -33.67
C HIS A 270 9.49 1.90 -33.21
N VAL A 271 10.39 1.05 -32.76
CA VAL A 271 10.07 -0.28 -32.23
C VAL A 271 10.66 -0.38 -30.83
N GLN A 272 9.91 -0.91 -29.89
CA GLN A 272 10.34 -1.06 -28.49
C GLN A 272 9.88 -2.41 -27.94
N GLY A 273 10.81 -3.14 -27.33
CA GLY A 273 10.53 -4.30 -26.50
C GLY A 273 10.57 -3.91 -25.02
N LEU A 274 9.57 -4.35 -24.26
CA LEU A 274 9.49 -4.15 -22.82
C LEU A 274 9.39 -5.48 -22.10
N VAL A 275 10.07 -5.60 -20.97
CA VAL A 275 9.96 -6.72 -20.06
C VAL A 275 9.61 -6.16 -18.68
N ASN A 276 8.36 -6.34 -18.27
CA ASN A 276 7.95 -5.99 -16.92
C ASN A 276 8.29 -7.14 -15.96
N ASN A 277 8.64 -6.81 -14.72
CA ASN A 277 9.09 -7.75 -13.71
C ASN A 277 10.19 -8.68 -14.25
N LEU A 278 11.29 -8.10 -14.73
CA LEU A 278 12.40 -8.80 -15.39
C LEU A 278 12.92 -10.00 -14.57
N LEU A 279 12.95 -9.86 -13.25
CA LEU A 279 13.44 -10.89 -12.33
C LEU A 279 12.38 -11.95 -12.00
N ASN A 280 11.18 -11.84 -12.57
CA ASN A 280 10.02 -12.71 -12.26
C ASN A 280 9.78 -12.87 -10.75
N LYS A 281 9.93 -11.77 -10.00
CA LYS A 281 9.73 -11.78 -8.56
C LYS A 281 8.25 -11.97 -8.24
N ARG A 282 7.93 -12.98 -7.44
CA ARG A 282 6.61 -13.07 -6.80
C ARG A 282 6.58 -12.06 -5.66
N TYR A 283 5.59 -11.20 -5.63
CA TYR A 283 5.42 -10.20 -4.58
C TYR A 283 3.95 -9.92 -4.34
N SER A 284 3.65 -9.45 -3.13
CA SER A 284 2.32 -9.03 -2.74
C SER A 284 2.45 -7.69 -2.01
N ALA A 285 1.72 -6.69 -2.48
CA ALA A 285 1.67 -5.39 -1.83
C ALA A 285 0.71 -5.40 -0.62
N ARG A 286 -0.31 -6.24 -0.70
CA ARG A 286 -1.30 -6.52 0.34
C ARG A 286 -1.66 -8.00 0.30
N PRO A 287 -2.16 -8.59 1.40
CA PRO A 287 -2.75 -9.92 1.31
C PRO A 287 -3.79 -9.98 0.17
N MET A 288 -3.82 -11.09 -0.56
CA MET A 288 -4.69 -11.33 -1.72
C MET A 288 -4.39 -10.50 -2.98
N ASP A 289 -3.42 -9.57 -2.94
CA ASP A 289 -2.98 -8.79 -4.10
C ASP A 289 -1.62 -9.30 -4.58
N VAL A 290 -1.62 -10.21 -5.53
CA VAL A 290 -0.39 -10.79 -6.11
C VAL A 290 0.04 -9.96 -7.31
N GLY A 291 1.26 -9.46 -7.26
CA GLY A 291 1.84 -8.68 -8.36
C GLY A 291 1.97 -9.49 -9.65
N ALA A 292 1.87 -8.79 -10.77
CA ALA A 292 1.95 -9.41 -12.09
C ALA A 292 3.26 -10.18 -12.30
N PRO A 293 3.23 -11.36 -12.92
CA PRO A 293 4.43 -12.10 -13.30
C PRO A 293 5.18 -11.37 -14.40
N ARG A 294 6.34 -11.91 -14.80
CA ARG A 294 7.09 -11.38 -15.95
C ARG A 294 6.20 -11.34 -17.19
N THR A 295 6.19 -10.18 -17.83
CA THR A 295 5.39 -9.94 -19.04
C THR A 295 6.27 -9.33 -20.11
N PHE A 296 6.16 -9.82 -21.36
CA PHE A 296 6.85 -9.33 -22.53
C PHE A 296 5.87 -8.54 -23.39
N ILE A 297 6.28 -7.35 -23.80
CA ILE A 297 5.47 -6.46 -24.65
C ILE A 297 6.32 -5.99 -25.82
N LEU A 298 5.77 -6.06 -27.02
CA LEU A 298 6.32 -5.45 -28.21
C LEU A 298 5.45 -4.26 -28.61
N GLN A 299 6.07 -3.10 -28.75
CA GLN A 299 5.39 -1.87 -29.16
C GLN A 299 5.97 -1.37 -30.47
N VAL A 300 5.14 -1.03 -31.42
CA VAL A 300 5.48 -0.38 -32.68
C VAL A 300 4.71 0.91 -32.78
N GLY A 301 5.41 2.02 -32.97
CA GLY A 301 4.80 3.33 -33.18
C GLY A 301 5.19 3.89 -34.54
N ALA A 302 4.23 4.52 -35.21
CA ALA A 302 4.41 5.20 -36.49
C ALA A 302 3.79 6.61 -36.40
N ASN A 303 4.55 7.61 -36.85
CA ASN A 303 4.10 9.01 -37.00
C ASN A 303 3.96 9.30 -38.50
N PHE A 304 2.80 9.75 -38.90
CA PHE A 304 2.50 10.07 -40.30
C PHE A 304 2.44 11.58 -40.52
#